data_d4d2405a8ef5badc10baf51c8b6679c8
#
_entry.id   d4d2405a8ef5badc10baf51c8b6679c8
#
_cell.length_a   1.000
_cell.length_b   1.000
_cell.length_c   1.000
_cell.angle_alpha   90.00
_cell.angle_beta   90.00
_cell.angle_gamma   90.00
#
_symmetry.space_group_name_H-M   'P 1'
#
loop_
_entity.id
_entity.type
_entity.pdbx_description
1 polymer ?
#
loop_
_entity_poly.entity_id
_entity_poly.type
_entity_poly.pdbx_seq_one_letter_code
_entity_poly.pdbx_strand_id
1 'polypeptide(L)'
;MPNKTFHFISGLPRSGSTLLGAILRQNPRFSAGMSSPIANLVEGVVNQVSAGSELSRMVDGPQRERILKGLFDSYYADNSAEVVFDTNRGWTARISEMATLHPKAKIICCVRNVAWVMDSLERQFRGKAFENTGLFPNASERATVYTRTEALAASNRLVGFAYQALREACWGEHADRIMIVDYDILVSRPAEVLGLIYNFVGEPHFEHDFEQVSYDAPAFDEQLGLDGLHRVRPKVEVSSRKTILPPDVFEKYVQLAFWQDLKDCAAFRIVAKAAEQAD
;
A
#
# COMPACT_ATOMS: atom_id res chain seq x y z
N MET A 1 12.44 18.96 18.19
CA MET A 1 12.13 18.76 16.77
C MET A 1 10.67 19.10 16.55
N PRO A 2 10.25 19.71 15.44
CA PRO A 2 8.84 19.90 15.17
C PRO A 2 8.12 18.54 15.22
N ASN A 3 6.95 18.52 15.86
CA ASN A 3 6.19 17.28 16.06
C ASN A 3 5.55 16.89 14.70
N LYS A 4 6.16 15.92 13.99
CA LYS A 4 5.63 15.44 12.70
C LYS A 4 4.34 14.67 12.90
N THR A 5 3.38 14.87 12.01
CA THR A 5 2.20 14.03 11.90
C THR A 5 2.48 12.88 10.94
N PHE A 6 2.20 11.66 11.36
CA PHE A 6 2.35 10.47 10.53
C PHE A 6 0.98 9.94 10.11
N HIS A 7 0.86 9.68 8.81
CA HIS A 7 -0.19 8.87 8.19
C HIS A 7 0.47 7.76 7.36
N PHE A 8 -0.30 6.78 6.94
CA PHE A 8 0.23 5.62 6.25
C PHE A 8 -0.50 5.35 4.94
N ILE A 9 0.24 4.89 3.94
CA ILE A 9 -0.31 4.36 2.69
C ILE A 9 -0.04 2.87 2.66
N SER A 10 -1.09 2.07 2.46
CA SER A 10 -1.05 0.61 2.45
C SER A 10 -1.95 0.05 1.34
N GLY A 11 -2.37 -1.20 1.48
CA GLY A 11 -3.28 -1.86 0.54
C GLY A 11 -2.57 -2.83 -0.40
N LEU A 12 -3.16 -3.08 -1.57
CA LEU A 12 -2.66 -4.09 -2.50
C LEU A 12 -1.46 -3.59 -3.32
N PRO A 13 -0.55 -4.46 -3.74
CA PRO A 13 0.51 -4.10 -4.68
C PRO A 13 -0.12 -3.68 -6.03
N ARG A 14 0.55 -2.79 -6.76
CA ARG A 14 0.11 -2.32 -8.10
C ARG A 14 -1.27 -1.66 -8.11
N SER A 15 -1.72 -1.11 -7.01
CA SER A 15 -3.02 -0.46 -6.81
C SER A 15 -2.94 1.06 -6.70
N GLY A 16 -1.85 1.67 -7.15
CA GLY A 16 -1.73 3.12 -7.25
C GLY A 16 -1.16 3.82 -6.02
N SER A 17 -0.59 3.12 -5.04
CA SER A 17 0.04 3.75 -3.87
C SER A 17 1.17 4.72 -4.26
N THR A 18 2.02 4.36 -5.23
CA THR A 18 3.06 5.25 -5.74
C THR A 18 2.48 6.48 -6.46
N LEU A 19 1.39 6.31 -7.22
CA LEU A 19 0.68 7.42 -7.85
C LEU A 19 0.11 8.37 -6.79
N LEU A 20 -0.57 7.83 -5.79
CA LEU A 20 -1.12 8.63 -4.70
C LEU A 20 -0.02 9.38 -3.95
N GLY A 21 1.09 8.70 -3.63
CA GLY A 21 2.27 9.34 -3.02
C GLY A 21 2.85 10.46 -3.89
N ALA A 22 2.94 10.24 -5.20
CA ALA A 22 3.41 11.25 -6.16
C ALA A 22 2.49 12.48 -6.23
N ILE A 23 1.17 12.30 -6.12
CA ILE A 23 0.21 13.41 -6.07
C ILE A 23 0.36 14.15 -4.72
N LEU A 24 0.31 13.44 -3.60
CA LEU A 24 0.36 14.03 -2.26
C LEU A 24 1.62 14.88 -2.03
N ARG A 25 2.78 14.45 -2.55
CA ARG A 25 4.04 15.20 -2.40
C ARG A 25 4.10 16.53 -3.14
N GLN A 26 3.13 16.86 -4.00
CA GLN A 26 3.00 18.21 -4.57
C GLN A 26 2.67 19.24 -3.48
N ASN A 27 2.02 18.84 -2.39
CA ASN A 27 1.86 19.71 -1.23
C ASN A 27 3.22 19.86 -0.50
N PRO A 28 3.77 21.09 -0.40
CA PRO A 28 5.10 21.29 0.19
C PRO A 28 5.17 20.93 1.69
N ARG A 29 4.03 20.82 2.37
CA ARG A 29 3.96 20.37 3.76
C ARG A 29 4.05 18.85 3.91
N PHE A 30 3.93 18.09 2.79
CA PHE A 30 3.80 16.65 2.81
C PHE A 30 5.06 15.95 2.30
N SER A 31 5.41 14.85 2.94
CA SER A 31 6.35 13.86 2.43
C SER A 31 5.59 12.58 2.11
N ALA A 32 5.66 12.14 0.87
CA ALA A 32 5.04 10.91 0.40
C ALA A 32 5.86 10.32 -0.76
N GLY A 33 5.75 9.00 -0.97
CA GLY A 33 6.49 8.34 -2.05
C GLY A 33 6.31 6.83 -2.05
N MET A 34 7.33 6.13 -2.55
CA MET A 34 7.39 4.67 -2.52
C MET A 34 7.57 4.12 -1.11
N SER A 35 7.61 2.79 -1.00
CA SER A 35 7.79 2.10 0.28
C SER A 35 9.08 2.50 1.00
N SER A 36 8.98 2.74 2.31
CA SER A 36 10.10 2.95 3.21
C SER A 36 10.55 1.64 3.87
N PRO A 37 11.75 1.59 4.47
CA PRO A 37 12.21 0.46 5.25
C PRO A 37 11.59 0.41 6.68
N ILE A 38 10.87 1.44 7.12
CA ILE A 38 10.41 1.61 8.50
C ILE A 38 9.57 0.42 8.98
N ALA A 39 8.65 -0.09 8.17
CA ALA A 39 7.83 -1.23 8.57
C ALA A 39 8.69 -2.48 8.89
N ASN A 40 9.74 -2.72 8.11
CA ASN A 40 10.67 -3.84 8.34
C ASN A 40 11.54 -3.59 9.57
N LEU A 41 11.97 -2.35 9.81
CA LEU A 41 12.72 -1.97 11.02
C LEU A 41 11.86 -2.14 12.28
N VAL A 42 10.61 -1.68 12.25
CA VAL A 42 9.63 -1.90 13.33
C VAL A 42 9.48 -3.39 13.60
N GLU A 43 9.27 -4.20 12.56
CA GLU A 43 9.16 -5.65 12.71
C GLU A 43 10.41 -6.27 13.32
N GLY A 44 11.60 -5.89 12.83
CA GLY A 44 12.86 -6.38 13.36
C GLY A 44 13.03 -6.06 14.86
N VAL A 45 12.72 -4.83 15.27
CA VAL A 45 12.80 -4.43 16.68
C VAL A 45 11.74 -5.18 17.50
N VAL A 46 10.49 -5.25 17.04
CA VAL A 46 9.43 -6.00 17.75
C VAL A 46 9.85 -7.44 17.99
N ASN A 47 10.40 -8.11 16.97
CA ASN A 47 10.88 -9.50 17.08
C ASN A 47 12.01 -9.65 18.14
N GLN A 48 12.90 -8.67 18.24
CA GLN A 48 13.99 -8.70 19.20
C GLN A 48 13.55 -8.45 20.66
N VAL A 49 12.53 -7.61 20.86
CA VAL A 49 12.11 -7.17 22.21
C VAL A 49 10.78 -7.80 22.66
N SER A 50 10.25 -8.76 21.90
CA SER A 50 9.01 -9.48 22.24
C SER A 50 9.28 -10.75 23.05
N ALA A 51 8.22 -11.31 23.65
CA ALA A 51 8.27 -12.56 24.40
C ALA A 51 8.90 -13.69 23.55
N GLY A 52 9.82 -14.45 24.15
CA GLY A 52 10.61 -15.47 23.46
C GLY A 52 12.05 -15.03 23.15
N SER A 53 12.36 -13.73 23.20
CA SER A 53 13.73 -13.21 23.18
C SER A 53 14.25 -13.01 24.60
N GLU A 54 15.53 -13.31 24.83
CA GLU A 54 16.21 -12.99 26.13
C GLU A 54 16.15 -11.50 26.44
N LEU A 55 16.20 -10.66 25.40
CA LEU A 55 16.16 -9.20 25.51
C LEU A 55 14.79 -8.67 25.92
N SER A 56 13.72 -9.45 25.77
CA SER A 56 12.36 -9.04 26.13
C SER A 56 12.20 -8.65 27.61
N ARG A 57 13.04 -9.22 28.48
CA ARG A 57 13.05 -8.91 29.92
C ARG A 57 13.80 -7.62 30.26
N MET A 58 14.58 -7.10 29.32
CA MET A 58 15.39 -5.88 29.49
C MET A 58 14.69 -4.62 28.98
N VAL A 59 13.55 -4.79 28.29
CA VAL A 59 12.79 -3.68 27.69
C VAL A 59 11.34 -3.74 28.14
N ASP A 60 10.92 -2.79 28.96
CA ASP A 60 9.52 -2.67 29.40
C ASP A 60 8.61 -2.11 28.28
N GLY A 61 7.29 -2.12 28.52
CA GLY A 61 6.31 -1.62 27.55
C GLY A 61 6.56 -0.17 27.10
N PRO A 62 6.66 0.79 28.05
CA PRO A 62 6.96 2.18 27.73
C PRO A 62 8.30 2.39 27.02
N GLN A 63 9.34 1.62 27.34
CA GLN A 63 10.62 1.68 26.63
C GLN A 63 10.46 1.18 25.19
N ARG A 64 9.72 0.10 24.98
CA ARG A 64 9.44 -0.46 23.63
C ARG A 64 8.74 0.56 22.74
N GLU A 65 7.70 1.21 23.26
CA GLU A 65 6.99 2.27 22.53
C GLU A 65 7.91 3.44 22.16
N ARG A 66 8.76 3.90 23.10
CA ARG A 66 9.73 4.96 22.83
C ARG A 66 10.77 4.55 21.78
N ILE A 67 11.26 3.31 21.81
CA ILE A 67 12.20 2.79 20.81
C ILE A 67 11.54 2.77 19.44
N LEU A 68 10.34 2.20 19.34
CA LEU A 68 9.61 2.11 18.08
C LEU A 68 9.28 3.50 17.51
N LYS A 69 8.80 4.42 18.35
CA LYS A 69 8.57 5.81 17.94
C LYS A 69 9.86 6.50 17.50
N GLY A 70 10.97 6.25 18.22
CA GLY A 70 12.29 6.76 17.88
C GLY A 70 12.79 6.30 16.49
N LEU A 71 12.36 5.15 15.97
CA LEU A 71 12.67 4.74 14.60
C LEU A 71 12.08 5.71 13.58
N PHE A 72 10.82 6.10 13.75
CA PHE A 72 10.18 7.10 12.87
C PHE A 72 10.84 8.45 12.99
N ASP A 73 11.04 8.93 14.22
CA ASP A 73 11.62 10.23 14.48
C ASP A 73 13.05 10.34 13.92
N SER A 74 13.85 9.28 14.04
CA SER A 74 15.21 9.21 13.54
C SER A 74 15.27 9.08 12.02
N TYR A 75 14.46 8.20 11.43
CA TYR A 75 14.45 7.99 9.98
C TYR A 75 14.01 9.24 9.22
N TYR A 76 13.04 9.97 9.77
CA TYR A 76 12.52 11.19 9.15
C TYR A 76 13.11 12.47 9.75
N ALA A 77 14.24 12.40 10.47
CA ALA A 77 14.85 13.56 11.13
C ALA A 77 15.21 14.69 10.15
N ASP A 78 15.80 14.32 9.01
CA ASP A 78 16.24 15.27 7.99
C ASP A 78 15.14 15.68 7.00
N ASN A 79 13.94 15.12 7.13
CA ASN A 79 12.80 15.47 6.32
C ASN A 79 12.13 16.73 6.87
N SER A 80 12.03 17.80 6.07
CA SER A 80 11.45 19.10 6.49
C SER A 80 9.92 19.12 6.51
N ALA A 81 9.23 18.08 5.97
CA ALA A 81 7.77 18.04 5.91
C ALA A 81 7.14 17.96 7.31
N GLU A 82 5.98 18.60 7.45
CA GLU A 82 5.17 18.59 8.67
C GLU A 82 4.36 17.27 8.79
N VAL A 83 3.91 16.74 7.65
CA VAL A 83 3.09 15.53 7.54
C VAL A 83 3.82 14.49 6.69
N VAL A 84 3.95 13.30 7.20
CA VAL A 84 4.60 12.17 6.52
C VAL A 84 3.57 11.10 6.20
N PHE A 85 3.47 10.72 4.94
CA PHE A 85 2.73 9.55 4.49
C PHE A 85 3.73 8.42 4.22
N ASP A 86 3.92 7.55 5.19
CA ASP A 86 4.81 6.40 5.01
C ASP A 86 4.11 5.27 4.27
N THR A 87 4.74 4.77 3.22
CA THR A 87 4.15 3.74 2.36
C THR A 87 4.72 2.37 2.68
N ASN A 88 3.87 1.43 3.09
CA ASN A 88 4.21 0.01 3.20
C ASN A 88 2.94 -0.85 3.25
N ARG A 89 2.94 -1.99 2.57
CA ARG A 89 1.82 -2.95 2.60
C ARG A 89 1.56 -3.55 3.98
N GLY A 90 2.57 -3.60 4.82
CA GLY A 90 2.48 -4.14 6.18
C GLY A 90 1.72 -3.27 7.18
N TRP A 91 1.42 -2.00 6.84
CA TRP A 91 0.78 -1.09 7.81
C TRP A 91 -0.63 -1.52 8.21
N THR A 92 -1.38 -2.18 7.32
CA THR A 92 -2.69 -2.75 7.68
C THR A 92 -2.57 -3.89 8.69
N ALA A 93 -1.54 -4.74 8.59
CA ALA A 93 -1.28 -5.79 9.56
C ALA A 93 -0.78 -5.26 10.92
N ARG A 94 -0.35 -3.99 10.97
CA ARG A 94 0.21 -3.32 12.16
C ARG A 94 -0.63 -2.13 12.61
N ILE A 95 -1.92 -2.13 12.27
CA ILE A 95 -2.79 -0.98 12.55
C ILE A 95 -2.88 -0.68 14.06
N SER A 96 -2.88 -1.70 14.91
CA SER A 96 -2.94 -1.55 16.36
C SER A 96 -1.67 -0.89 16.92
N GLU A 97 -0.50 -1.29 16.43
CA GLU A 97 0.77 -0.64 16.80
C GLU A 97 0.79 0.83 16.33
N MET A 98 0.33 1.09 15.10
CA MET A 98 0.27 2.46 14.58
C MET A 98 -0.74 3.32 15.34
N ALA A 99 -1.86 2.76 15.76
CA ALA A 99 -2.85 3.46 16.58
C ALA A 99 -2.28 3.85 17.96
N THR A 100 -1.40 3.01 18.53
CA THR A 100 -0.72 3.27 19.80
C THR A 100 0.41 4.30 19.63
N LEU A 101 1.32 4.10 18.67
CA LEU A 101 2.49 4.95 18.48
C LEU A 101 2.12 6.35 17.93
N HIS A 102 1.12 6.41 17.06
CA HIS A 102 0.65 7.61 16.37
C HIS A 102 -0.88 7.73 16.48
N PRO A 103 -1.42 8.18 17.62
CA PRO A 103 -2.88 8.15 17.88
C PRO A 103 -3.75 8.92 16.88
N LYS A 104 -3.18 9.89 16.14
CA LYS A 104 -3.86 10.65 15.09
C LYS A 104 -3.71 10.03 13.70
N ALA A 105 -2.90 8.98 13.57
CA ALA A 105 -2.62 8.37 12.28
C ALA A 105 -3.86 7.79 11.61
N LYS A 106 -3.92 7.95 10.29
CA LYS A 106 -4.87 7.32 9.39
C LYS A 106 -4.11 6.47 8.38
N ILE A 107 -4.75 5.44 7.85
CA ILE A 107 -4.17 4.54 6.84
C ILE A 107 -5.01 4.62 5.57
N ILE A 108 -4.41 5.06 4.48
CA ILE A 108 -5.02 5.08 3.16
C ILE A 108 -4.65 3.78 2.45
N CYS A 109 -5.62 2.95 2.16
CA CYS A 109 -5.45 1.63 1.57
C CYS A 109 -5.81 1.67 0.08
N CYS A 110 -4.80 1.72 -0.77
CA CYS A 110 -5.01 1.64 -2.22
C CYS A 110 -5.40 0.22 -2.61
N VAL A 111 -6.52 0.09 -3.30
CA VAL A 111 -7.01 -1.19 -3.83
C VAL A 111 -7.23 -1.10 -5.34
N ARG A 112 -7.22 -2.23 -5.97
CA ARG A 112 -7.57 -2.43 -7.37
C ARG A 112 -8.10 -3.84 -7.52
N ASN A 113 -8.99 -4.07 -8.50
CA ASN A 113 -9.43 -5.43 -8.80
C ASN A 113 -8.24 -6.39 -8.90
N VAL A 114 -8.29 -7.50 -8.15
CA VAL A 114 -7.14 -8.41 -7.96
C VAL A 114 -6.67 -9.02 -9.29
N ALA A 115 -7.59 -9.26 -10.24
CA ALA A 115 -7.19 -9.75 -11.57
C ALA A 115 -6.27 -8.73 -12.29
N TRP A 116 -6.52 -7.42 -12.17
CA TRP A 116 -5.65 -6.40 -12.73
C TRP A 116 -4.33 -6.22 -11.97
N VAL A 117 -4.31 -6.52 -10.67
CA VAL A 117 -3.05 -6.63 -9.90
C VAL A 117 -2.21 -7.78 -10.43
N MET A 118 -2.79 -8.97 -10.60
CA MET A 118 -2.12 -10.14 -11.16
C MET A 118 -1.63 -9.90 -12.59
N ASP A 119 -2.47 -9.30 -13.46
CA ASP A 119 -2.09 -8.92 -14.82
C ASP A 119 -0.87 -7.97 -14.84
N SER A 120 -0.84 -7.00 -13.91
CA SER A 120 0.28 -6.06 -13.81
C SER A 120 1.59 -6.76 -13.41
N LEU A 121 1.54 -7.68 -12.45
CA LEU A 121 2.71 -8.45 -12.01
C LEU A 121 3.17 -9.44 -13.07
N GLU A 122 2.25 -10.11 -13.77
CA GLU A 122 2.57 -11.00 -14.87
C GLU A 122 3.24 -10.26 -16.03
N ARG A 123 2.80 -9.03 -16.36
CA ARG A 123 3.48 -8.19 -17.37
C ARG A 123 4.91 -7.87 -16.99
N GLN A 124 5.16 -7.55 -15.74
CA GLN A 124 6.51 -7.28 -15.25
C GLN A 124 7.39 -8.51 -15.35
N PHE A 125 6.88 -9.68 -14.96
CA PHE A 125 7.59 -10.94 -15.10
C PHE A 125 7.94 -11.22 -16.56
N ARG A 126 6.99 -11.08 -17.50
CA ARG A 126 7.22 -11.33 -18.93
C ARG A 126 8.16 -10.31 -19.57
N GLY A 127 8.19 -9.09 -19.07
CA GLY A 127 9.11 -8.04 -19.56
C GLY A 127 10.58 -8.36 -19.35
N LYS A 128 10.91 -9.29 -18.43
CA LYS A 128 12.28 -9.73 -18.11
C LYS A 128 12.41 -11.26 -18.16
N ALA A 129 12.01 -11.85 -19.27
CA ALA A 129 11.89 -13.30 -19.44
C ALA A 129 13.20 -14.08 -19.19
N PHE A 130 14.36 -13.43 -19.31
CA PHE A 130 15.67 -14.05 -19.10
C PHE A 130 16.27 -13.79 -17.70
N GLU A 131 15.57 -13.04 -16.85
CA GLU A 131 16.02 -12.72 -15.50
C GLU A 131 15.11 -13.37 -14.46
N ASN A 132 15.72 -13.87 -13.38
CA ASN A 132 14.97 -14.33 -12.23
C ASN A 132 14.62 -13.14 -11.33
N THR A 133 13.36 -12.95 -11.03
CA THR A 133 12.91 -11.92 -10.10
C THR A 133 12.79 -12.51 -8.68
N GLY A 134 13.00 -11.69 -7.66
CA GLY A 134 12.76 -12.06 -6.27
C GLY A 134 11.29 -12.39 -5.94
N LEU A 135 10.36 -12.13 -6.89
CA LEU A 135 8.95 -12.48 -6.73
C LEU A 135 8.72 -13.99 -6.70
N PHE A 136 9.54 -14.78 -7.40
CA PHE A 136 9.39 -16.22 -7.55
C PHE A 136 10.71 -16.94 -7.30
N PRO A 137 11.05 -17.25 -6.03
CA PRO A 137 12.33 -17.88 -5.70
C PRO A 137 12.49 -19.27 -6.30
N ASN A 138 11.39 -20.02 -6.50
CA ASN A 138 11.42 -21.40 -6.95
C ASN A 138 11.12 -21.53 -8.45
N ALA A 139 11.79 -22.47 -9.13
CA ALA A 139 11.58 -22.75 -10.55
C ALA A 139 10.13 -23.20 -10.85
N SER A 140 9.54 -23.99 -9.95
CA SER A 140 8.14 -24.45 -10.06
C SER A 140 7.14 -23.29 -10.03
N GLU A 141 7.38 -22.28 -9.21
CA GLU A 141 6.53 -21.08 -9.16
C GLU A 141 6.63 -20.27 -10.45
N ARG A 142 7.79 -20.24 -11.10
CA ARG A 142 8.03 -19.50 -12.35
C ARG A 142 7.47 -20.18 -13.60
N ALA A 143 7.15 -21.48 -13.53
CA ALA A 143 6.94 -22.33 -14.70
C ALA A 143 5.79 -21.86 -15.61
N THR A 144 4.65 -21.51 -15.03
CA THR A 144 3.45 -21.12 -15.78
C THR A 144 2.78 -19.90 -15.17
N VAL A 145 1.90 -19.23 -15.93
CA VAL A 145 1.07 -18.14 -15.37
C VAL A 145 0.19 -18.63 -14.23
N TYR A 146 -0.25 -19.88 -14.26
CA TYR A 146 -1.05 -20.50 -13.20
C TYR A 146 -0.26 -20.60 -11.90
N THR A 147 0.94 -21.20 -11.95
CA THR A 147 1.79 -21.34 -10.75
C THR A 147 2.26 -19.98 -10.22
N ARG A 148 2.54 -19.01 -11.08
CA ARG A 148 2.92 -17.66 -10.66
C ARG A 148 1.78 -16.94 -9.95
N THR A 149 0.57 -16.97 -10.48
CA THR A 149 -0.57 -16.30 -9.86
C THR A 149 -0.97 -16.98 -8.55
N GLU A 150 -0.89 -18.30 -8.44
CA GLU A 150 -1.11 -19.04 -7.19
C GLU A 150 -0.05 -18.70 -6.14
N ALA A 151 1.22 -18.68 -6.54
CA ALA A 151 2.30 -18.27 -5.64
C ALA A 151 2.09 -16.84 -5.11
N LEU A 152 1.72 -15.87 -5.96
CA LEU A 152 1.45 -14.51 -5.53
C LEU A 152 0.23 -14.40 -4.59
N ALA A 153 -0.77 -15.25 -4.76
CA ALA A 153 -2.00 -15.26 -3.96
C ALA A 153 -1.87 -16.00 -2.63
N ALA A 154 -0.80 -16.76 -2.40
CA ALA A 154 -0.58 -17.46 -1.14
C ALA A 154 -0.50 -16.46 0.04
N SER A 155 -0.99 -16.86 1.22
CA SER A 155 -1.19 -15.99 2.40
C SER A 155 0.07 -15.27 2.90
N ASN A 156 1.22 -15.86 2.70
CA ASN A 156 2.53 -15.31 3.08
C ASN A 156 3.27 -14.62 1.90
N ARG A 157 2.58 -14.40 0.78
CA ARG A 157 3.18 -13.85 -0.44
C ARG A 157 2.59 -12.46 -0.77
N LEU A 158 3.17 -11.83 -1.76
CA LEU A 158 3.00 -10.42 -2.09
C LEU A 158 1.54 -9.94 -2.15
N VAL A 159 0.67 -10.66 -2.85
CA VAL A 159 -0.74 -10.28 -3.01
C VAL A 159 -1.59 -10.84 -1.88
N GLY A 160 -1.42 -12.13 -1.57
CA GLY A 160 -2.23 -12.80 -0.56
C GLY A 160 -2.06 -12.20 0.84
N PHE A 161 -0.83 -11.90 1.26
CA PHE A 161 -0.57 -11.21 2.54
C PHE A 161 -1.28 -9.85 2.59
N ALA A 162 -1.06 -9.00 1.58
CA ALA A 162 -1.65 -7.66 1.55
C ALA A 162 -3.20 -7.69 1.54
N TYR A 163 -3.77 -8.66 0.81
CA TYR A 163 -5.21 -8.87 0.75
C TYR A 163 -5.80 -9.28 2.10
N GLN A 164 -5.17 -10.26 2.77
CA GLN A 164 -5.66 -10.76 4.07
C GLN A 164 -5.47 -9.72 5.17
N ALA A 165 -4.32 -9.05 5.21
CA ALA A 165 -4.05 -7.99 6.18
C ALA A 165 -5.06 -6.83 6.06
N LEU A 166 -5.38 -6.41 4.83
CA LEU A 166 -6.42 -5.39 4.62
C LEU A 166 -7.79 -5.88 5.05
N ARG A 167 -8.14 -7.13 4.71
CA ARG A 167 -9.42 -7.72 5.06
C ARG A 167 -9.59 -7.83 6.57
N GLU A 168 -8.58 -8.32 7.28
CA GLU A 168 -8.57 -8.39 8.74
C GLU A 168 -8.71 -7.00 9.37
N ALA A 169 -7.93 -6.02 8.90
CA ALA A 169 -7.97 -4.66 9.44
C ALA A 169 -9.35 -3.98 9.26
N CYS A 170 -10.08 -4.28 8.18
CA CYS A 170 -11.45 -3.77 7.97
C CYS A 170 -12.47 -4.29 9.00
N TRP A 171 -12.22 -5.45 9.60
CA TRP A 171 -13.08 -6.03 10.66
C TRP A 171 -12.49 -5.84 12.06
N GLY A 172 -11.33 -5.20 12.16
CA GLY A 172 -10.63 -4.93 13.41
C GLY A 172 -11.16 -3.69 14.15
N GLU A 173 -10.73 -3.54 15.40
CA GLU A 173 -11.08 -2.45 16.30
C GLU A 173 -10.78 -1.05 15.73
N HIS A 174 -9.77 -0.95 14.86
CA HIS A 174 -9.29 0.32 14.30
C HIS A 174 -9.75 0.57 12.85
N ALA A 175 -10.82 -0.08 12.40
CA ALA A 175 -11.33 0.07 11.03
C ALA A 175 -11.70 1.52 10.68
N ASP A 176 -12.13 2.34 11.65
CA ASP A 176 -12.39 3.77 11.50
C ASP A 176 -11.16 4.62 11.12
N ARG A 177 -9.97 4.04 11.24
CA ARG A 177 -8.71 4.67 10.83
C ARG A 177 -8.32 4.33 9.38
N ILE A 178 -9.11 3.52 8.70
CA ILE A 178 -8.85 3.06 7.32
C ILE A 178 -9.71 3.84 6.34
N MET A 179 -9.11 4.29 5.25
CA MET A 179 -9.80 4.71 4.05
C MET A 179 -9.36 3.84 2.87
N ILE A 180 -10.29 3.09 2.30
CA ILE A 180 -10.06 2.31 1.08
C ILE A 180 -10.26 3.21 -0.12
N VAL A 181 -9.26 3.27 -1.01
CA VAL A 181 -9.28 4.06 -2.24
C VAL A 181 -9.08 3.12 -3.44
N ASP A 182 -10.11 3.01 -4.26
CA ASP A 182 -10.03 2.24 -5.50
C ASP A 182 -9.24 3.00 -6.56
N TYR A 183 -8.29 2.31 -7.20
CA TYR A 183 -7.42 2.87 -8.24
C TYR A 183 -8.21 3.48 -9.40
N ASP A 184 -9.27 2.80 -9.87
CA ASP A 184 -10.01 3.25 -11.03
C ASP A 184 -10.82 4.53 -10.71
N ILE A 185 -11.25 4.72 -9.46
CA ILE A 185 -11.85 5.96 -8.98
C ILE A 185 -10.79 7.05 -8.80
N LEU A 186 -9.62 6.72 -8.23
CA LEU A 186 -8.52 7.67 -8.08
C LEU A 186 -8.09 8.28 -9.42
N VAL A 187 -8.00 7.46 -10.49
CA VAL A 187 -7.56 7.97 -11.81
C VAL A 187 -8.68 8.63 -12.61
N SER A 188 -9.95 8.31 -12.35
CA SER A 188 -11.09 8.92 -13.06
C SER A 188 -11.59 10.21 -12.42
N ARG A 189 -11.42 10.37 -11.08
CA ARG A 189 -11.89 11.53 -10.30
C ARG A 189 -10.84 11.98 -9.28
N PRO A 190 -9.60 12.28 -9.68
CA PRO A 190 -8.52 12.51 -8.75
C PRO A 190 -8.78 13.68 -7.79
N ALA A 191 -9.34 14.80 -8.24
CA ALA A 191 -9.63 15.95 -7.40
C ALA A 191 -10.64 15.63 -6.28
N GLU A 192 -11.71 14.90 -6.60
CA GLU A 192 -12.73 14.48 -5.64
C GLU A 192 -12.10 13.54 -4.60
N VAL A 193 -11.33 12.55 -5.05
CA VAL A 193 -10.66 11.58 -4.16
C VAL A 193 -9.68 12.28 -3.22
N LEU A 194 -8.86 13.22 -3.72
CA LEU A 194 -7.93 13.98 -2.88
C LEU A 194 -8.67 14.83 -1.85
N GLY A 195 -9.78 15.50 -2.23
CA GLY A 195 -10.61 16.26 -1.28
C GLY A 195 -11.11 15.38 -0.12
N LEU A 196 -11.57 14.15 -0.41
CA LEU A 196 -12.00 13.20 0.61
C LEU A 196 -10.83 12.71 1.47
N ILE A 197 -9.65 12.48 0.88
CA ILE A 197 -8.43 12.12 1.63
C ILE A 197 -8.02 13.23 2.60
N TYR A 198 -7.98 14.50 2.16
CA TYR A 198 -7.66 15.63 3.02
C TYR A 198 -8.61 15.74 4.21
N ASN A 199 -9.91 15.60 3.97
CA ASN A 199 -10.92 15.58 5.03
C ASN A 199 -10.67 14.42 6.02
N PHE A 200 -10.33 13.24 5.51
CA PHE A 200 -10.12 12.06 6.33
C PHE A 200 -8.87 12.16 7.22
N VAL A 201 -7.78 12.71 6.70
CA VAL A 201 -6.54 12.91 7.46
C VAL A 201 -6.56 14.18 8.32
N GLY A 202 -7.55 15.05 8.13
CA GLY A 202 -7.72 16.29 8.90
C GLY A 202 -6.76 17.41 8.51
N GLU A 203 -6.29 17.41 7.25
CA GLU A 203 -5.37 18.42 6.74
C GLU A 203 -6.06 19.43 5.84
N PRO A 204 -5.62 20.70 5.81
CA PRO A 204 -6.15 21.70 4.88
C PRO A 204 -5.99 21.29 3.43
N HIS A 205 -7.01 21.49 2.62
CA HIS A 205 -7.00 21.17 1.20
C HIS A 205 -5.89 21.90 0.46
N PHE A 206 -5.25 21.19 -0.49
CA PHE A 206 -4.25 21.71 -1.41
C PHE A 206 -4.68 21.38 -2.85
N GLU A 207 -4.51 22.33 -3.76
CA GLU A 207 -4.80 22.13 -5.18
C GLU A 207 -3.64 21.40 -5.87
N HIS A 208 -3.95 20.24 -6.47
CA HIS A 208 -2.98 19.38 -7.14
C HIS A 208 -3.05 19.52 -8.66
N ASP A 209 -1.89 19.43 -9.31
CA ASP A 209 -1.79 19.32 -10.77
C ASP A 209 -1.78 17.83 -11.18
N PHE A 210 -2.84 17.40 -11.85
CA PHE A 210 -2.99 16.02 -12.32
C PHE A 210 -2.45 15.80 -13.74
N GLU A 211 -2.03 16.85 -14.41
CA GLU A 211 -1.41 16.79 -15.75
C GLU A 211 0.12 16.66 -15.66
N GLN A 212 0.72 16.99 -14.51
CA GLN A 212 2.18 16.97 -14.30
C GLN A 212 2.57 16.24 -13.01
N VAL A 213 2.09 15.03 -12.85
CA VAL A 213 2.52 14.16 -11.75
C VAL A 213 3.82 13.48 -12.12
N SER A 214 4.87 13.68 -11.34
CA SER A 214 6.15 13.03 -11.58
C SER A 214 6.66 12.31 -10.34
N TYR A 215 7.05 11.08 -10.51
CA TYR A 215 7.76 10.27 -9.53
C TYR A 215 8.54 9.17 -10.24
N ASP A 216 9.78 8.97 -9.85
CA ASP A 216 10.62 7.88 -10.33
C ASP A 216 11.59 7.46 -9.21
N ALA A 217 11.94 6.19 -9.14
CA ALA A 217 12.89 5.63 -8.19
C ALA A 217 13.84 4.63 -8.88
N PRO A 218 14.59 5.06 -9.92
CA PRO A 218 15.34 4.17 -10.80
C PRO A 218 16.37 3.32 -10.06
N ALA A 219 17.12 3.87 -9.12
CA ALA A 219 18.14 3.14 -8.37
C ALA A 219 17.54 2.01 -7.49
N PHE A 220 16.34 2.23 -6.94
CA PHE A 220 15.64 1.22 -6.17
C PHE A 220 15.04 0.13 -7.07
N ASP A 221 14.47 0.53 -8.19
CA ASP A 221 13.88 -0.40 -9.16
C ASP A 221 14.95 -1.31 -9.80
N GLU A 222 16.13 -0.76 -10.08
CA GLU A 222 17.29 -1.51 -10.57
C GLU A 222 17.75 -2.57 -9.56
N GLN A 223 17.87 -2.23 -8.27
CA GLN A 223 18.21 -3.19 -7.21
C GLN A 223 17.21 -4.34 -7.08
N LEU A 224 15.93 -4.06 -7.34
CA LEU A 224 14.88 -5.09 -7.34
C LEU A 224 14.87 -5.93 -8.62
N GLY A 225 15.65 -5.56 -9.64
CA GLY A 225 15.55 -6.15 -10.97
C GLY A 225 14.21 -5.86 -11.67
N LEU A 226 13.55 -4.75 -11.34
CA LEU A 226 12.19 -4.42 -11.79
C LEU A 226 12.12 -2.96 -12.28
N ASP A 227 12.86 -2.64 -13.36
CA ASP A 227 12.97 -1.28 -13.88
C ASP A 227 11.62 -0.62 -14.16
N GLY A 228 11.48 0.62 -13.69
CA GLY A 228 10.27 1.40 -13.86
C GLY A 228 9.06 0.92 -13.03
N LEU A 229 9.30 0.07 -12.02
CA LEU A 229 8.24 -0.40 -11.11
C LEU A 229 7.53 0.77 -10.42
N HIS A 230 8.28 1.78 -10.00
CA HIS A 230 7.79 2.96 -9.29
C HIS A 230 7.70 4.21 -10.17
N ARG A 231 7.91 4.08 -11.48
CA ARG A 231 7.71 5.21 -12.40
C ARG A 231 6.25 5.53 -12.55
N VAL A 232 5.88 6.78 -12.24
CA VAL A 232 4.53 7.32 -12.44
C VAL A 232 4.48 8.02 -13.80
N ARG A 233 3.39 7.83 -14.55
CA ARG A 233 3.14 8.58 -15.78
C ARG A 233 2.81 10.04 -15.45
N PRO A 234 3.24 11.00 -16.27
CA PRO A 234 3.03 12.43 -15.99
C PRO A 234 1.57 12.82 -15.80
N LYS A 235 0.66 12.22 -16.55
CA LYS A 235 -0.76 12.52 -16.50
C LYS A 235 -1.54 11.43 -15.76
N VAL A 236 -2.44 11.87 -14.87
CA VAL A 236 -3.42 10.99 -14.22
C VAL A 236 -4.58 10.77 -15.20
N GLU A 237 -4.65 9.57 -15.76
CA GLU A 237 -5.67 9.24 -16.75
C GLU A 237 -6.09 7.77 -16.67
N VAL A 238 -7.34 7.53 -17.07
CA VAL A 238 -7.87 6.17 -17.21
C VAL A 238 -7.18 5.48 -18.40
N SER A 239 -6.57 4.34 -18.16
CA SER A 239 -5.91 3.54 -19.20
C SER A 239 -6.66 2.25 -19.42
N SER A 240 -7.27 2.09 -20.59
CA SER A 240 -7.86 0.81 -21.02
C SER A 240 -6.78 -0.08 -21.61
N ARG A 241 -6.77 -1.35 -21.19
CA ARG A 241 -5.87 -2.36 -21.75
C ARG A 241 -6.53 -3.74 -21.77
N LYS A 242 -6.09 -4.59 -22.68
CA LYS A 242 -6.48 -6.01 -22.67
C LYS A 242 -5.63 -6.75 -21.64
N THR A 243 -6.24 -7.70 -20.93
CA THR A 243 -5.50 -8.59 -20.03
C THR A 243 -4.60 -9.54 -20.83
N ILE A 244 -3.48 -9.94 -20.23
CA ILE A 244 -2.60 -11.02 -20.73
C ILE A 244 -2.78 -12.32 -19.95
N LEU A 245 -3.66 -12.32 -18.95
CA LEU A 245 -4.00 -13.53 -18.20
C LEU A 245 -4.94 -14.40 -19.04
N PRO A 246 -4.85 -15.73 -18.91
CA PRO A 246 -5.87 -16.65 -19.41
C PRO A 246 -7.25 -16.28 -18.81
N PRO A 247 -8.36 -16.50 -19.56
CA PRO A 247 -9.70 -16.11 -19.11
C PRO A 247 -10.09 -16.71 -17.77
N ASP A 248 -9.81 -17.98 -17.54
CA ASP A 248 -10.08 -18.69 -16.29
C ASP A 248 -9.29 -18.14 -15.09
N VAL A 249 -8.02 -17.76 -15.30
CA VAL A 249 -7.21 -17.10 -14.28
C VAL A 249 -7.77 -15.71 -13.97
N PHE A 250 -8.14 -14.95 -14.99
CA PHE A 250 -8.74 -13.63 -14.79
C PHE A 250 -10.04 -13.72 -13.99
N GLU A 251 -10.94 -14.63 -14.39
CA GLU A 251 -12.22 -14.87 -13.74
C GLU A 251 -12.06 -15.26 -12.25
N LYS A 252 -11.09 -16.13 -11.93
CA LYS A 252 -10.77 -16.53 -10.56
C LYS A 252 -10.48 -15.33 -9.66
N TYR A 253 -9.73 -14.34 -10.13
CA TYR A 253 -9.27 -13.22 -9.32
C TYR A 253 -10.17 -11.98 -9.39
N VAL A 254 -11.03 -11.84 -10.41
CA VAL A 254 -11.94 -10.70 -10.52
C VAL A 254 -12.96 -10.67 -9.38
N GLN A 255 -13.32 -11.83 -8.83
CA GLN A 255 -14.27 -11.97 -7.73
C GLN A 255 -13.70 -11.54 -6.36
N LEU A 256 -12.40 -11.31 -6.26
CA LEU A 256 -11.73 -11.02 -4.99
C LEU A 256 -11.71 -9.52 -4.67
N ALA A 257 -12.86 -8.85 -4.72
CA ALA A 257 -13.01 -7.43 -4.43
C ALA A 257 -13.92 -7.18 -3.22
N PHE A 258 -13.59 -7.79 -2.05
CA PHE A 258 -14.42 -7.75 -0.85
C PHE A 258 -14.77 -6.32 -0.40
N TRP A 259 -13.95 -5.33 -0.70
CA TRP A 259 -14.17 -3.93 -0.36
C TRP A 259 -15.34 -3.28 -1.10
N GLN A 260 -15.84 -3.90 -2.16
CA GLN A 260 -17.03 -3.41 -2.87
C GLN A 260 -18.32 -3.68 -2.08
N ASP A 261 -18.38 -4.76 -1.30
CA ASP A 261 -19.54 -5.17 -0.51
C ASP A 261 -19.21 -5.33 0.98
N LEU A 262 -18.55 -4.33 1.56
CA LEU A 262 -18.32 -4.29 3.01
C LEU A 262 -19.57 -3.78 3.71
N LYS A 263 -20.29 -4.68 4.41
CA LYS A 263 -21.39 -4.35 5.32
C LYS A 263 -20.87 -4.28 6.75
N ASP A 264 -21.45 -3.42 7.56
CA ASP A 264 -21.14 -3.29 9.00
C ASP A 264 -19.64 -3.06 9.31
N CYS A 265 -18.94 -2.33 8.45
CA CYS A 265 -17.52 -2.00 8.60
C CYS A 265 -17.37 -0.48 8.77
N ALA A 266 -16.58 -0.07 9.76
CA ALA A 266 -16.31 1.34 10.06
C ALA A 266 -15.30 2.00 9.11
N ALA A 267 -14.66 1.25 8.20
CA ALA A 267 -13.72 1.81 7.23
C ALA A 267 -14.42 2.70 6.21
N PHE A 268 -13.80 3.84 5.92
CA PHE A 268 -14.24 4.72 4.83
C PHE A 268 -13.92 4.08 3.48
N ARG A 269 -14.78 4.31 2.47
CA ARG A 269 -14.60 3.68 1.16
C ARG A 269 -14.85 4.67 0.02
N ILE A 270 -13.90 4.75 -0.87
CA ILE A 270 -14.00 5.42 -2.17
C ILE A 270 -13.88 4.33 -3.23
N VAL A 271 -14.99 3.67 -3.53
CA VAL A 271 -15.07 2.55 -4.45
C VAL A 271 -16.17 2.77 -5.48
N ALA A 272 -16.06 2.16 -6.66
CA ALA A 272 -17.15 2.16 -7.62
C ALA A 272 -18.39 1.50 -6.98
N LYS A 273 -19.56 2.08 -7.19
CA LYS A 273 -20.81 1.38 -6.84
C LYS A 273 -20.82 0.06 -7.62
N ALA A 274 -21.10 -1.04 -6.92
CA ALA A 274 -21.42 -2.28 -7.61
C ALA A 274 -22.51 -1.96 -8.66
N ALA A 275 -22.28 -2.35 -9.91
CA ALA A 275 -23.33 -2.26 -10.90
C ALA A 275 -24.53 -3.03 -10.33
N GLU A 276 -25.66 -2.34 -10.12
CA GLU A 276 -26.90 -3.02 -9.83
C GLU A 276 -27.09 -4.07 -10.94
N GLN A 277 -27.06 -5.33 -10.55
CA GLN A 277 -27.43 -6.39 -11.49
C GLN A 277 -28.85 -6.07 -11.90
N ALA A 278 -29.02 -5.60 -13.14
CA ALA A 278 -30.33 -5.49 -13.76
C ALA A 278 -30.86 -6.92 -13.85
N ASP A 279 -31.94 -7.18 -13.10
CA ASP A 279 -32.73 -8.39 -13.18
C ASP A 279 -33.23 -8.67 -14.59
#